data_e267a1a8a1d95205863e1676bdbf60ec
#
_entry.id   e267a1a8a1d95205863e1676bdbf60ec
#
_cell.length_a   1.000
_cell.length_b   1.000
_cell.length_c   1.000
_cell.angle_alpha   90.00
_cell.angle_beta   90.00
_cell.angle_gamma   90.00
#
_symmetry.space_group_name_H-M   'P 1'
#
loop_
_entity.id
_entity.type
_entity.pdbx_description
1 polymer ?
#
loop_
_entity_poly.entity_id
_entity_poly.type
_entity_poly.pdbx_seq_one_letter_code
_entity_poly.pdbx_strand_id
1 'polypeptide(L)'
;MQEQNPYRTVRRNPDDYSEVSDALGRHFQLRSHDLKNTRDLRTLLLDAAYELQAQPDLTDAHIYLHSCTLAKKRVEIEVEQFKRITQPHIAGRIMLHDIRATAQHSERLAMDGASTVSDPFRKPTTASQEAVLAYFLQRHLQSLPGVSISTIAADTKASLPTIYKVLNTYDHCIEKDPEDKTLRLHYFAQSDWLHWIQRTNQLSSAYFIDRSGAPRSANRLAKELARLQRDDLAVGGLMGALHHLPTLDATNSPQLDILVHGTRRTDLSFITEIDPGLERYKGRTEMAHVVVHFIDRPASLFVYQDGQNWGALPDCIANMQKAGLTHQVNDALQLMKQGQKP
;
A
#
# COMPACT_ATOMS: atom_id res chain seq x y z
N MET A 1 4.27 -41.15 -3.45
CA MET A 1 2.83 -40.89 -3.60
C MET A 1 2.45 -39.96 -2.49
N GLN A 2 2.28 -38.66 -2.80
CA GLN A 2 1.75 -37.68 -1.83
C GLN A 2 0.24 -37.85 -1.82
N GLU A 3 -0.32 -38.33 -0.71
CA GLU A 3 -1.76 -38.38 -0.49
C GLU A 3 -2.28 -36.91 -0.46
N GLN A 4 -3.07 -36.57 -1.47
CA GLN A 4 -3.78 -35.31 -1.51
C GLN A 4 -4.84 -35.33 -0.41
N ASN A 5 -4.69 -34.43 0.57
CA ASN A 5 -5.64 -34.22 1.66
C ASN A 5 -7.01 -33.80 1.10
N PRO A 6 -8.09 -34.59 1.24
CA PRO A 6 -9.40 -34.34 0.64
C PRO A 6 -10.16 -33.14 1.24
N TYR A 7 -9.65 -32.51 2.30
CA TYR A 7 -10.28 -31.37 2.99
C TYR A 7 -9.77 -30.00 2.58
N ARG A 8 -8.92 -29.91 1.54
CA ARG A 8 -8.34 -28.66 1.03
C ARG A 8 -9.30 -27.92 0.07
N THR A 9 -10.55 -27.65 0.51
CA THR A 9 -11.58 -27.04 -0.33
C THR A 9 -12.00 -25.62 0.05
N VAL A 10 -11.14 -24.82 0.66
CA VAL A 10 -11.34 -23.37 0.69
C VAL A 10 -10.20 -22.74 -0.08
N ARG A 11 -10.48 -22.19 -1.27
CA ARG A 11 -9.55 -21.36 -2.04
C ARG A 11 -9.25 -20.11 -1.21
N ARG A 12 -8.20 -20.16 -0.40
CA ARG A 12 -7.66 -19.02 0.32
C ARG A 12 -6.57 -18.37 -0.52
N ASN A 13 -6.44 -17.07 -0.36
CA ASN A 13 -5.39 -16.28 -1.00
C ASN A 13 -4.03 -16.81 -0.51
N PRO A 14 -3.06 -17.13 -1.39
CA PRO A 14 -1.72 -17.58 -0.96
C PRO A 14 -1.02 -16.59 -0.01
N ASP A 15 -1.40 -15.31 -0.04
CA ASP A 15 -0.86 -14.26 0.83
C ASP A 15 -1.29 -14.37 2.30
N ASP A 16 -2.29 -15.21 2.62
CA ASP A 16 -2.75 -15.44 3.99
C ASP A 16 -1.90 -16.46 4.75
N TYR A 17 -0.91 -17.09 4.08
CA TYR A 17 -0.06 -18.15 4.62
C TYR A 17 1.41 -17.79 4.48
N SER A 18 2.17 -17.91 5.54
CA SER A 18 3.63 -17.81 5.48
C SER A 18 4.29 -18.74 6.49
N GLU A 19 5.38 -19.38 6.08
CA GLU A 19 6.31 -20.02 6.99
C GLU A 19 7.43 -19.04 7.32
N VAL A 20 7.74 -18.90 8.60
CA VAL A 20 8.80 -18.04 9.11
C VAL A 20 9.76 -18.90 9.90
N SER A 21 11.05 -18.77 9.64
CA SER A 21 12.11 -19.39 10.43
C SER A 21 12.89 -18.32 11.17
N ASP A 22 13.02 -18.48 12.48
CA ASP A 22 13.81 -17.61 13.34
C ASP A 22 14.69 -18.41 14.31
N ALA A 23 15.30 -17.73 15.29
CA ALA A 23 16.16 -18.37 16.29
C ALA A 23 15.38 -19.35 17.23
N LEU A 24 14.06 -19.31 17.25
CA LEU A 24 13.19 -20.13 18.11
C LEU A 24 12.65 -21.38 17.34
N GLY A 25 12.80 -21.43 16.01
CA GLY A 25 12.36 -22.55 15.19
C GLY A 25 11.62 -22.16 13.92
N ARG A 26 10.90 -23.13 13.33
CA ARG A 26 10.01 -22.91 12.19
C ARG A 26 8.59 -22.69 12.69
N HIS A 27 8.00 -21.58 12.29
CA HIS A 27 6.67 -21.16 12.70
C HIS A 27 5.75 -21.06 11.50
N PHE A 28 4.49 -21.43 11.68
CA PHE A 28 3.46 -21.27 10.67
C PHE A 28 2.58 -20.07 11.01
N GLN A 29 2.41 -19.14 10.09
CA GLN A 29 1.62 -17.92 10.29
C GLN A 29 0.39 -17.91 9.39
N LEU A 30 -0.78 -17.70 10.00
CA LEU A 30 -2.06 -17.48 9.35
C LEU A 30 -2.52 -16.06 9.61
N ARG A 31 -2.88 -15.32 8.57
CA ARG A 31 -3.44 -13.97 8.67
C ARG A 31 -4.89 -13.97 8.21
N SER A 32 -5.79 -13.48 9.05
CA SER A 32 -7.19 -13.30 8.67
C SER A 32 -7.54 -11.82 8.59
N HIS A 33 -7.91 -11.38 7.40
CA HIS A 33 -8.25 -9.99 7.11
C HIS A 33 -9.76 -9.68 7.16
N ASP A 34 -10.62 -10.70 7.22
CA ASP A 34 -12.08 -10.49 7.20
C ASP A 34 -12.85 -11.65 7.86
N LEU A 35 -12.66 -11.80 9.18
CA LEU A 35 -13.31 -12.86 9.95
C LEU A 35 -14.71 -12.39 10.41
N LYS A 36 -15.77 -12.92 9.78
CA LYS A 36 -17.16 -12.47 9.99
C LYS A 36 -17.96 -13.34 10.94
N ASN A 37 -17.61 -14.61 11.06
CA ASN A 37 -18.40 -15.55 11.84
C ASN A 37 -17.55 -16.61 12.54
N THR A 38 -18.16 -17.36 13.47
CA THR A 38 -17.48 -18.40 14.25
C THR A 38 -17.05 -19.61 13.43
N ARG A 39 -17.71 -19.86 12.30
CA ARG A 39 -17.33 -20.96 11.40
C ARG A 39 -15.97 -20.68 10.76
N ASP A 40 -15.74 -19.43 10.33
CA ASP A 40 -14.47 -19.02 9.73
C ASP A 40 -13.32 -19.13 10.76
N LEU A 41 -13.57 -18.73 12.02
CA LEU A 41 -12.60 -18.89 13.09
C LEU A 41 -12.25 -20.37 13.37
N ARG A 42 -13.27 -21.25 13.43
CA ARG A 42 -13.05 -22.68 13.59
C ARG A 42 -12.24 -23.29 12.45
N THR A 43 -12.50 -22.85 11.23
CA THR A 43 -11.74 -23.30 10.05
C THR A 43 -10.27 -22.88 10.16
N LEU A 44 -9.97 -21.64 10.59
CA LEU A 44 -8.60 -21.20 10.83
C LEU A 44 -7.86 -22.02 11.88
N LEU A 45 -8.54 -22.32 12.99
CA LEU A 45 -7.98 -23.13 14.08
C LEU A 45 -7.71 -24.58 13.61
N LEU A 46 -8.62 -25.16 12.82
CA LEU A 46 -8.46 -26.50 12.25
C LEU A 46 -7.30 -26.52 11.23
N ASP A 47 -7.20 -25.53 10.35
CA ASP A 47 -6.11 -25.47 9.38
C ASP A 47 -4.75 -25.38 10.07
N ALA A 48 -4.63 -24.55 11.13
CA ALA A 48 -3.42 -24.49 11.93
C ALA A 48 -3.07 -25.83 12.60
N ALA A 49 -4.07 -26.54 13.11
CA ALA A 49 -3.87 -27.86 13.71
C ALA A 49 -3.42 -28.90 12.67
N TYR A 50 -4.01 -28.91 11.47
CA TYR A 50 -3.61 -29.81 10.38
C TYR A 50 -2.18 -29.56 9.90
N GLU A 51 -1.77 -28.29 9.77
CA GLU A 51 -0.39 -27.96 9.38
C GLU A 51 0.61 -28.41 10.44
N LEU A 52 0.34 -28.17 11.72
CA LEU A 52 1.17 -28.65 12.82
C LEU A 52 1.26 -30.18 12.91
N GLN A 53 0.21 -30.89 12.48
CA GLN A 53 0.20 -32.35 12.43
C GLN A 53 0.93 -32.86 11.18
N ALA A 54 0.79 -32.20 10.05
CA ALA A 54 1.41 -32.57 8.78
C ALA A 54 2.92 -32.31 8.74
N GLN A 55 3.38 -31.30 9.49
CA GLN A 55 4.77 -30.87 9.54
C GLN A 55 5.29 -30.92 11.01
N PRO A 56 5.84 -32.07 11.45
CA PRO A 56 6.30 -32.25 12.84
C PRO A 56 7.45 -31.32 13.24
N ASP A 57 8.20 -30.80 12.29
CA ASP A 57 9.32 -29.88 12.45
C ASP A 57 8.89 -28.40 12.68
N LEU A 58 7.61 -28.08 12.48
CA LEU A 58 7.07 -26.79 12.90
C LEU A 58 7.02 -26.72 14.44
N THR A 59 7.47 -25.60 15.01
CA THR A 59 7.45 -25.38 16.46
C THR A 59 6.04 -25.03 16.93
N ASP A 60 5.38 -24.08 16.27
CA ASP A 60 4.05 -23.59 16.60
C ASP A 60 3.34 -22.95 15.39
N ALA A 61 2.07 -22.56 15.58
CA ALA A 61 1.27 -21.84 14.61
C ALA A 61 0.70 -20.57 15.23
N HIS A 62 0.93 -19.44 14.57
CA HIS A 62 0.45 -18.14 14.97
C HIS A 62 -0.70 -17.70 14.07
N ILE A 63 -1.87 -17.41 14.66
CA ILE A 63 -3.05 -16.91 13.96
C ILE A 63 -3.23 -15.44 14.31
N TYR A 64 -3.11 -14.55 13.31
CA TYR A 64 -3.28 -13.12 13.47
C TYR A 64 -4.65 -12.66 12.97
N LEU A 65 -5.50 -12.14 13.88
CA LEU A 65 -6.79 -11.57 13.54
C LEU A 65 -6.64 -10.06 13.32
N HIS A 66 -6.50 -9.64 12.06
CA HIS A 66 -6.39 -8.22 11.69
C HIS A 66 -7.75 -7.52 11.66
N SER A 67 -8.78 -8.20 11.12
CA SER A 67 -10.13 -7.69 11.02
C SER A 67 -11.11 -8.80 11.39
N CYS A 68 -11.89 -8.60 12.46
CA CYS A 68 -12.82 -9.58 12.97
C CYS A 68 -14.04 -8.90 13.58
N THR A 69 -15.24 -9.25 13.13
CA THR A 69 -16.50 -8.70 13.63
C THR A 69 -17.01 -9.43 14.89
N LEU A 70 -16.42 -10.57 15.24
CA LEU A 70 -16.82 -11.31 16.45
C LEU A 70 -16.41 -10.57 17.72
N ALA A 71 -17.28 -10.55 18.71
CA ALA A 71 -16.95 -10.04 20.04
C ALA A 71 -15.78 -10.85 20.66
N LYS A 72 -14.86 -10.18 21.37
CA LYS A 72 -13.68 -10.79 21.99
C LYS A 72 -14.04 -12.01 22.84
N LYS A 73 -15.06 -11.89 23.70
CA LYS A 73 -15.56 -13.00 24.52
C LYS A 73 -16.01 -14.21 23.68
N ARG A 74 -16.56 -13.97 22.48
CA ARG A 74 -16.97 -15.06 21.58
C ARG A 74 -15.77 -15.77 20.98
N VAL A 75 -14.73 -15.03 20.59
CA VAL A 75 -13.46 -15.58 20.11
C VAL A 75 -12.82 -16.47 21.21
N GLU A 76 -12.75 -15.98 22.44
CA GLU A 76 -12.21 -16.72 23.59
C GLU A 76 -12.97 -18.03 23.82
N ILE A 77 -14.30 -18.01 23.78
CA ILE A 77 -15.14 -19.23 23.91
C ILE A 77 -14.83 -20.26 22.81
N GLU A 78 -14.72 -19.83 21.56
CA GLU A 78 -14.45 -20.73 20.43
C GLU A 78 -13.05 -21.34 20.53
N VAL A 79 -12.05 -20.57 20.92
CA VAL A 79 -10.68 -21.04 21.17
C VAL A 79 -10.63 -22.08 22.29
N GLU A 80 -11.32 -21.80 23.42
CA GLU A 80 -11.39 -22.75 24.53
C GLU A 80 -12.14 -24.04 24.17
N GLN A 81 -13.21 -23.95 23.39
CA GLN A 81 -13.91 -25.13 22.87
C GLN A 81 -12.99 -25.94 21.94
N PHE A 82 -12.26 -25.27 21.05
CA PHE A 82 -11.30 -25.92 20.16
C PHE A 82 -10.20 -26.65 20.96
N LYS A 83 -9.61 -26.01 21.96
CA LYS A 83 -8.59 -26.62 22.83
C LYS A 83 -9.09 -27.88 23.54
N ARG A 84 -10.37 -27.94 23.91
CA ARG A 84 -10.97 -29.11 24.58
C ARG A 84 -11.14 -30.33 23.66
N ILE A 85 -11.34 -30.11 22.35
CA ILE A 85 -11.57 -31.19 21.38
C ILE A 85 -10.31 -31.58 20.60
N THR A 86 -9.26 -30.77 20.69
CA THR A 86 -7.99 -31.00 19.99
C THR A 86 -6.98 -31.65 20.95
N GLN A 87 -6.08 -32.46 20.39
CA GLN A 87 -5.02 -33.10 21.16
C GLN A 87 -4.17 -32.05 21.90
N PRO A 88 -3.90 -32.20 23.21
CA PRO A 88 -3.26 -31.15 24.04
C PRO A 88 -1.92 -30.65 23.50
N HIS A 89 -1.12 -31.55 22.89
CA HIS A 89 0.18 -31.21 22.31
C HIS A 89 0.09 -30.38 21.03
N ILE A 90 -1.04 -30.42 20.30
CA ILE A 90 -1.31 -29.55 19.16
C ILE A 90 -1.94 -28.23 19.63
N ALA A 91 -2.95 -28.32 20.51
CA ALA A 91 -3.67 -27.17 21.02
C ALA A 91 -2.75 -26.17 21.74
N GLY A 92 -1.73 -26.66 22.47
CA GLY A 92 -0.75 -25.83 23.14
C GLY A 92 0.22 -25.08 22.23
N ARG A 93 0.34 -25.50 20.97
CA ARG A 93 1.21 -24.90 19.94
C ARG A 93 0.49 -23.90 19.03
N ILE A 94 -0.82 -23.69 19.22
CA ILE A 94 -1.60 -22.72 18.45
C ILE A 94 -1.77 -21.44 19.26
N MET A 95 -1.19 -20.36 18.79
CA MET A 95 -1.26 -19.04 19.38
C MET A 95 -2.16 -18.12 18.56
N LEU A 96 -3.18 -17.55 19.20
CA LEU A 96 -4.09 -16.60 18.57
C LEU A 96 -3.74 -15.18 19.04
N HIS A 97 -3.41 -14.32 18.08
CA HIS A 97 -3.10 -12.92 18.27
C HIS A 97 -4.27 -12.06 17.80
N ASP A 98 -5.07 -11.58 18.75
CA ASP A 98 -6.16 -10.65 18.48
C ASP A 98 -5.62 -9.21 18.41
N ILE A 99 -5.18 -8.80 17.22
CA ILE A 99 -4.57 -7.48 16.99
C ILE A 99 -5.60 -6.35 17.10
N ARG A 100 -6.92 -6.63 17.04
CA ARG A 100 -7.98 -5.64 17.31
C ARG A 100 -7.88 -5.03 18.70
N ALA A 101 -7.44 -5.83 19.69
CA ALA A 101 -7.33 -5.38 21.08
C ALA A 101 -6.26 -4.29 21.24
N THR A 102 -5.16 -4.38 20.47
CA THR A 102 -4.12 -3.34 20.43
C THR A 102 -4.70 -2.03 19.89
N ALA A 103 -5.59 -2.14 18.89
CA ALA A 103 -6.29 -1.02 18.31
C ALA A 103 -7.28 -0.34 19.28
N GLN A 104 -8.05 -1.12 20.05
CA GLN A 104 -9.02 -0.59 21.04
C GLN A 104 -8.36 -0.14 22.35
N HIS A 105 -7.22 -0.73 22.71
CA HIS A 105 -6.47 -0.33 23.90
C HIS A 105 -5.80 1.04 23.70
N SER A 106 -5.36 1.32 22.49
CA SER A 106 -4.87 2.65 22.11
C SER A 106 -5.94 3.74 22.25
N GLU A 107 -7.22 3.43 21.98
CA GLU A 107 -8.32 4.38 22.19
C GLU A 107 -8.63 4.65 23.68
N ARG A 108 -8.48 3.65 24.56
CA ARG A 108 -8.69 3.83 26.01
C ARG A 108 -7.54 4.55 26.70
N LEU A 109 -6.31 4.29 26.29
CA LEU A 109 -5.12 4.99 26.82
C LEU A 109 -5.05 6.45 26.36
N ALA A 110 -5.66 6.79 25.22
CA ALA A 110 -5.78 8.18 24.76
C ALA A 110 -6.70 9.02 25.69
N MET A 111 -7.59 8.40 26.48
CA MET A 111 -8.40 9.09 27.46
C MET A 111 -7.66 9.33 28.80
N ASP A 112 -6.56 8.62 29.06
CA ASP A 112 -5.81 8.70 30.33
C ASP A 112 -4.48 9.47 30.23
N GLY A 113 -4.32 10.35 29.24
CA GLY A 113 -3.22 11.31 29.19
C GLY A 113 -1.82 10.76 28.91
N ALA A 114 -1.66 9.47 28.55
CA ALA A 114 -0.41 8.93 28.06
C ALA A 114 -0.32 9.17 26.54
N SER A 115 0.75 9.83 26.08
CA SER A 115 1.06 10.13 24.69
C SER A 115 1.06 8.85 23.83
N THR A 116 -0.12 8.48 23.34
CA THR A 116 -0.27 7.43 22.34
C THR A 116 0.01 8.05 20.99
N VAL A 117 1.06 7.60 20.32
CA VAL A 117 1.26 7.85 18.88
C VAL A 117 0.00 7.36 18.18
N SER A 118 -0.91 8.29 17.87
CA SER A 118 -2.15 7.99 17.14
C SER A 118 -1.74 7.57 15.74
N ASP A 119 -2.16 6.35 15.32
CA ASP A 119 -2.00 5.93 13.94
C ASP A 119 -2.66 6.97 13.00
N PRO A 120 -1.89 7.78 12.28
CA PRO A 120 -2.40 8.87 11.47
C PRO A 120 -3.27 8.41 10.31
N PHE A 121 -3.18 7.12 9.95
CA PHE A 121 -3.91 6.53 8.83
C PHE A 121 -5.27 5.94 9.23
N ARG A 122 -5.59 5.90 10.53
CA ARG A 122 -6.88 5.39 11.03
C ARG A 122 -8.08 6.25 10.66
N LYS A 123 -7.90 7.56 10.47
CA LYS A 123 -9.00 8.47 10.11
C LYS A 123 -9.06 8.61 8.59
N PRO A 124 -10.26 8.61 7.98
CA PRO A 124 -10.39 8.90 6.56
C PRO A 124 -9.80 10.29 6.31
N THR A 125 -8.78 10.33 5.47
CA THR A 125 -8.11 11.56 5.06
C THR A 125 -8.90 12.14 3.90
N THR A 126 -9.12 13.44 3.90
CA THR A 126 -9.75 14.11 2.76
C THR A 126 -8.73 14.23 1.60
N ALA A 127 -9.23 14.37 0.37
CA ALA A 127 -8.37 14.58 -0.81
C ALA A 127 -7.39 15.74 -0.63
N SER A 128 -7.80 16.82 0.06
CA SER A 128 -6.92 17.97 0.37
C SER A 128 -5.85 17.63 1.41
N GLN A 129 -6.16 16.80 2.42
CA GLN A 129 -5.14 16.34 3.38
C GLN A 129 -4.15 15.40 2.71
N GLU A 130 -4.64 14.57 1.79
CA GLU A 130 -3.79 13.68 0.99
C GLU A 130 -2.83 14.47 0.08
N ALA A 131 -3.30 15.58 -0.53
CA ALA A 131 -2.42 16.44 -1.31
C ALA A 131 -1.27 17.00 -0.46
N VAL A 132 -1.56 17.48 0.77
CA VAL A 132 -0.53 17.99 1.69
C VAL A 132 0.45 16.91 2.09
N LEU A 133 -0.02 15.71 2.43
CA LEU A 133 0.86 14.59 2.80
C LEU A 133 1.73 14.15 1.62
N ALA A 134 1.12 13.98 0.43
CA ALA A 134 1.85 13.63 -0.79
C ALA A 134 2.95 14.64 -1.11
N TYR A 135 2.67 15.93 -0.91
CA TYR A 135 3.64 17.01 -1.09
C TYR A 135 4.84 16.87 -0.14
N PHE A 136 4.60 16.64 1.14
CA PHE A 136 5.67 16.39 2.11
C PHE A 136 6.47 15.13 1.77
N LEU A 137 5.79 14.04 1.41
CA LEU A 137 6.44 12.80 0.99
C LEU A 137 7.32 13.01 -0.23
N GLN A 138 6.83 13.69 -1.27
CA GLN A 138 7.58 13.99 -2.48
C GLN A 138 8.86 14.79 -2.14
N ARG A 139 8.75 15.84 -1.31
CA ARG A 139 9.89 16.66 -0.90
C ARG A 139 10.90 15.87 -0.05
N HIS A 140 10.40 15.06 0.88
CA HIS A 140 11.23 14.21 1.72
C HIS A 140 12.03 13.20 0.89
N LEU A 141 11.39 12.54 -0.07
CA LEU A 141 12.03 11.58 -0.96
C LEU A 141 13.08 12.20 -1.87
N GLN A 142 12.88 13.45 -2.26
CA GLN A 142 13.83 14.21 -3.08
C GLN A 142 14.87 14.97 -2.25
N SER A 143 14.87 14.80 -0.91
CA SER A 143 15.77 15.52 0.00
C SER A 143 15.72 17.05 -0.17
N LEU A 144 14.54 17.61 -0.51
CA LEU A 144 14.35 19.02 -0.72
C LEU A 144 14.33 19.78 0.63
N PRO A 145 14.77 21.07 0.65
CA PRO A 145 14.81 21.89 1.86
C PRO A 145 13.41 22.07 2.45
N GLY A 146 13.36 22.58 3.69
CA GLY A 146 12.12 22.97 4.37
C GLY A 146 11.29 23.95 3.55
N VAL A 147 10.00 24.04 3.81
CA VAL A 147 9.05 24.83 3.02
C VAL A 147 8.09 25.60 3.92
N SER A 148 7.72 26.83 3.53
CA SER A 148 6.77 27.65 4.27
C SER A 148 5.33 27.15 4.13
N ILE A 149 4.48 27.44 5.13
CA ILE A 149 3.04 27.10 5.08
C ILE A 149 2.36 27.76 3.87
N SER A 150 2.76 28.96 3.48
CA SER A 150 2.20 29.65 2.31
C SER A 150 2.54 28.93 1.00
N THR A 151 3.74 28.41 0.87
CA THR A 151 4.15 27.61 -0.28
C THR A 151 3.37 26.28 -0.32
N ILE A 152 3.23 25.60 0.84
CA ILE A 152 2.41 24.38 0.91
C ILE A 152 0.98 24.67 0.44
N ALA A 153 0.37 25.77 0.90
CA ALA A 153 -0.99 26.15 0.50
C ALA A 153 -1.11 26.42 -1.00
N ALA A 154 -0.14 27.11 -1.59
CA ALA A 154 -0.12 27.41 -3.01
C ALA A 154 0.02 26.13 -3.86
N ASP A 155 1.00 25.28 -3.54
CA ASP A 155 1.34 24.08 -4.32
C ASP A 155 0.29 22.98 -4.19
N THR A 156 -0.30 22.82 -3.00
CA THR A 156 -1.29 21.77 -2.74
C THR A 156 -2.73 22.18 -2.97
N LYS A 157 -2.98 23.49 -3.12
CA LYS A 157 -4.33 24.12 -3.17
C LYS A 157 -5.17 23.77 -1.93
N ALA A 158 -4.52 23.45 -0.81
CA ALA A 158 -5.19 23.14 0.45
C ALA A 158 -5.39 24.39 1.29
N SER A 159 -6.48 24.43 2.05
CA SER A 159 -6.73 25.53 3.01
C SER A 159 -5.79 25.44 4.22
N LEU A 160 -5.49 26.57 4.85
CA LEU A 160 -4.66 26.63 6.06
C LEU A 160 -5.16 25.67 7.18
N PRO A 161 -6.47 25.62 7.51
CA PRO A 161 -6.97 24.66 8.49
C PRO A 161 -6.65 23.20 8.13
N THR A 162 -6.71 22.86 6.84
CA THR A 162 -6.37 21.51 6.35
C THR A 162 -4.89 21.20 6.55
N ILE A 163 -4.02 22.19 6.23
CA ILE A 163 -2.57 22.05 6.43
C ILE A 163 -2.27 21.85 7.90
N TYR A 164 -2.79 22.71 8.80
CA TYR A 164 -2.58 22.56 10.23
C TYR A 164 -3.08 21.23 10.78
N LYS A 165 -4.19 20.69 10.25
CA LYS A 165 -4.68 19.37 10.63
C LYS A 165 -3.68 18.27 10.26
N VAL A 166 -3.05 18.34 9.09
CA VAL A 166 -1.99 17.40 8.68
C VAL A 166 -0.76 17.59 9.56
N LEU A 167 -0.31 18.83 9.81
CA LEU A 167 0.83 19.09 10.69
C LEU A 167 0.62 18.52 12.10
N ASN A 168 -0.56 18.70 12.68
CA ASN A 168 -0.88 18.15 13.99
C ASN A 168 -0.98 16.61 13.99
N THR A 169 -1.35 16.01 12.85
CA THR A 169 -1.42 14.56 12.73
C THR A 169 -0.04 13.92 12.64
N TYR A 170 0.90 14.61 12.00
CA TYR A 170 2.26 14.17 11.72
C TYR A 170 3.33 15.00 12.46
N ASP A 171 2.98 15.62 13.60
CA ASP A 171 3.89 16.46 14.40
C ASP A 171 5.16 15.74 14.83
N HIS A 172 5.06 14.42 15.07
CA HIS A 172 6.17 13.56 15.47
C HIS A 172 7.21 13.31 14.35
N CYS A 173 6.87 13.60 13.10
CA CYS A 173 7.76 13.37 11.96
C CYS A 173 7.98 14.63 11.10
N ILE A 174 7.26 15.72 11.37
CA ILE A 174 7.45 17.02 10.71
C ILE A 174 8.21 17.96 11.64
N GLU A 175 9.42 18.32 11.23
CA GLU A 175 10.27 19.26 11.92
C GLU A 175 9.99 20.69 11.44
N LYS A 176 9.98 21.63 12.38
CA LYS A 176 9.88 23.06 12.11
C LYS A 176 11.22 23.73 12.42
N ASP A 177 11.83 24.35 11.42
CA ASP A 177 13.01 25.15 11.63
C ASP A 177 12.69 26.36 12.51
N PRO A 178 13.42 26.61 13.60
CA PRO A 178 13.17 27.70 14.51
C PRO A 178 13.50 29.08 13.91
N GLU A 179 14.45 29.17 12.97
CA GLU A 179 14.93 30.43 12.40
C GLU A 179 14.04 30.91 11.26
N ASP A 180 13.87 30.09 10.23
CA ASP A 180 13.12 30.48 9.03
C ASP A 180 11.66 30.01 9.04
N LYS A 181 11.25 29.26 10.07
CA LYS A 181 9.90 28.67 10.27
C LYS A 181 9.46 27.74 9.14
N THR A 182 10.39 27.22 8.37
CA THR A 182 10.09 26.21 7.35
C THR A 182 9.77 24.87 7.99
N LEU A 183 9.04 24.04 7.25
CA LEU A 183 8.56 22.73 7.65
C LEU A 183 9.18 21.67 6.76
N ARG A 184 9.69 20.61 7.35
CA ARG A 184 10.26 19.48 6.63
C ARG A 184 9.80 18.17 7.25
N LEU A 185 9.40 17.22 6.42
CA LEU A 185 9.23 15.83 6.86
C LEU A 185 10.63 15.23 7.00
N HIS A 186 11.02 14.98 8.24
CA HIS A 186 12.37 14.48 8.55
C HIS A 186 12.41 12.94 8.61
N TYR A 187 11.29 12.31 8.96
CA TYR A 187 11.19 10.86 9.08
C TYR A 187 9.80 10.38 8.64
N PHE A 188 9.73 9.20 8.01
CA PHE A 188 8.47 8.54 7.73
C PHE A 188 8.64 7.04 7.94
N ALA A 189 7.92 6.48 8.90
CA ALA A 189 8.08 5.10 9.30
C ALA A 189 7.70 4.13 8.17
N GLN A 190 8.31 2.95 8.14
CA GLN A 190 7.99 1.94 7.13
C GLN A 190 6.52 1.49 7.21
N SER A 191 5.94 1.40 8.42
CA SER A 191 4.51 1.15 8.61
C SER A 191 3.63 2.20 7.95
N ASP A 192 4.03 3.48 8.04
CA ASP A 192 3.30 4.60 7.46
C ASP A 192 3.37 4.58 5.93
N TRP A 193 4.53 4.18 5.36
CA TRP A 193 4.67 3.92 3.94
C TRP A 193 3.72 2.82 3.45
N LEU A 194 3.62 1.70 4.17
CA LEU A 194 2.71 0.62 3.82
C LEU A 194 1.25 1.09 3.86
N HIS A 195 0.87 1.88 4.86
CA HIS A 195 -0.47 2.48 4.93
C HIS A 195 -0.74 3.46 3.78
N TRP A 196 0.22 4.33 3.44
CA TRP A 196 0.13 5.22 2.27
C TRP A 196 -0.13 4.44 0.98
N ILE A 197 0.69 3.42 0.73
CA ILE A 197 0.59 2.55 -0.44
C ILE A 197 -0.77 1.84 -0.50
N GLN A 198 -1.20 1.21 0.61
CA GLN A 198 -2.48 0.51 0.67
C GLN A 198 -3.66 1.44 0.36
N ARG A 199 -3.62 2.65 0.88
CA ARG A 199 -4.66 3.64 0.67
C ARG A 199 -4.69 4.13 -0.77
N THR A 200 -3.55 4.45 -1.36
CA THR A 200 -3.44 4.88 -2.75
C THR A 200 -3.87 3.76 -3.71
N ASN A 201 -3.61 2.50 -3.35
CA ASN A 201 -4.07 1.33 -4.10
C ASN A 201 -5.58 1.13 -4.12
N GLN A 202 -6.33 1.72 -3.18
CA GLN A 202 -7.80 1.73 -3.19
C GLN A 202 -8.36 2.69 -4.24
N LEU A 203 -7.55 3.61 -4.77
CA LEU A 203 -7.97 4.48 -5.87
C LEU A 203 -8.29 3.65 -7.11
N SER A 204 -9.24 4.14 -7.88
CA SER A 204 -9.70 3.42 -9.07
C SER A 204 -8.67 3.44 -10.18
N SER A 205 -8.68 2.36 -10.97
CA SER A 205 -7.88 2.28 -12.18
C SER A 205 -8.73 1.80 -13.36
N ALA A 206 -8.30 2.16 -14.58
CA ALA A 206 -8.84 1.63 -15.81
C ALA A 206 -7.72 0.91 -16.57
N TYR A 207 -8.02 -0.23 -17.13
CA TYR A 207 -7.06 -1.12 -17.78
C TYR A 207 -7.31 -1.17 -19.29
N PHE A 208 -6.23 -1.20 -20.08
CA PHE A 208 -6.30 -1.25 -21.53
C PHE A 208 -5.31 -2.30 -22.06
N ILE A 209 -5.76 -3.05 -23.07
CA ILE A 209 -4.95 -4.01 -23.79
C ILE A 209 -4.87 -3.61 -25.26
N ASP A 210 -3.74 -3.85 -25.88
CA ASP A 210 -3.56 -3.71 -27.31
C ASP A 210 -4.04 -5.00 -28.00
N ARG A 211 -5.00 -4.89 -28.90
CA ARG A 211 -5.53 -5.99 -29.70
C ARG A 211 -5.04 -6.02 -31.13
N SER A 212 -4.10 -5.15 -31.50
CA SER A 212 -3.55 -5.09 -32.84
C SER A 212 -2.69 -6.31 -33.20
N GLY A 213 -2.32 -7.13 -32.21
CA GLY A 213 -1.38 -8.25 -32.38
C GLY A 213 0.10 -7.85 -32.40
N ALA A 214 0.39 -6.54 -32.36
CA ALA A 214 1.75 -6.01 -32.30
C ALA A 214 1.85 -4.87 -31.27
N PRO A 215 1.74 -5.18 -29.94
CA PRO A 215 1.67 -4.18 -28.91
C PRO A 215 2.92 -3.29 -28.90
N ARG A 216 2.69 -1.99 -28.75
CA ARG A 216 3.78 -1.02 -28.60
C ARG A 216 4.40 -1.14 -27.20
N SER A 217 5.71 -0.92 -27.11
CA SER A 217 6.40 -0.88 -25.83
C SER A 217 5.92 0.30 -24.97
N ALA A 218 6.01 0.16 -23.63
CA ALA A 218 5.66 1.22 -22.68
C ALA A 218 6.40 2.54 -22.99
N ASN A 219 7.69 2.47 -23.36
CA ASN A 219 8.49 3.63 -23.75
C ASN A 219 7.96 4.34 -25.01
N ARG A 220 7.43 3.60 -25.98
CA ARG A 220 6.84 4.20 -27.18
C ARG A 220 5.51 4.87 -26.85
N LEU A 221 4.67 4.21 -26.06
CA LEU A 221 3.40 4.78 -25.61
C LEU A 221 3.61 6.04 -24.76
N ALA A 222 4.63 6.06 -23.88
CA ALA A 222 4.98 7.25 -23.11
C ALA A 222 5.39 8.45 -24.00
N LYS A 223 6.11 8.20 -25.09
CA LYS A 223 6.45 9.26 -26.07
C LYS A 223 5.20 9.81 -26.78
N GLU A 224 4.23 8.97 -27.12
CA GLU A 224 2.96 9.43 -27.68
C GLU A 224 2.15 10.21 -26.64
N LEU A 225 2.15 9.78 -25.35
CA LEU A 225 1.54 10.52 -24.26
C LEU A 225 2.13 11.93 -24.12
N ALA A 226 3.46 12.07 -24.21
CA ALA A 226 4.15 13.35 -24.14
C ALA A 226 3.70 14.32 -25.25
N ARG A 227 3.42 13.81 -26.46
CA ARG A 227 2.97 14.61 -27.61
C ARG A 227 1.60 15.27 -27.41
N LEU A 228 0.79 14.74 -26.52
CA LEU A 228 -0.52 15.34 -26.21
C LEU A 228 -0.40 16.66 -25.46
N GLN A 229 0.75 16.94 -24.83
CA GLN A 229 1.03 18.17 -24.10
C GLN A 229 -0.06 18.54 -23.07
N ARG A 230 -0.59 17.55 -22.36
CA ARG A 230 -1.67 17.71 -21.38
C ARG A 230 -1.10 17.76 -19.96
N ASP A 231 -1.43 18.81 -19.20
CA ASP A 231 -0.97 19.02 -17.83
C ASP A 231 -1.66 18.11 -16.80
N ASP A 232 -2.80 17.51 -17.17
CA ASP A 232 -3.55 16.60 -16.33
C ASP A 232 -3.11 15.13 -16.45
N LEU A 233 -2.13 14.83 -17.31
CA LEU A 233 -1.59 13.50 -17.56
C LEU A 233 -0.11 13.43 -17.18
N ALA A 234 0.30 12.31 -16.59
CA ALA A 234 1.70 12.04 -16.29
C ALA A 234 2.05 10.56 -16.41
N VAL A 235 3.31 10.25 -16.68
CA VAL A 235 3.85 8.89 -16.60
C VAL A 235 4.06 8.53 -15.13
N GLY A 236 3.50 7.41 -14.70
CA GLY A 236 3.58 6.87 -13.34
C GLY A 236 4.28 5.52 -13.27
N GLY A 237 3.95 4.77 -12.22
CA GLY A 237 4.43 3.41 -12.01
C GLY A 237 5.96 3.29 -12.02
N LEU A 238 6.45 2.17 -12.56
CA LEU A 238 7.88 1.90 -12.62
C LEU A 238 8.65 2.93 -13.46
N MET A 239 8.10 3.37 -14.59
CA MET A 239 8.78 4.37 -15.42
C MET A 239 8.90 5.72 -14.70
N GLY A 240 7.84 6.16 -14.00
CA GLY A 240 7.88 7.36 -13.18
C GLY A 240 8.86 7.22 -12.01
N ALA A 241 8.91 6.06 -11.36
CA ALA A 241 9.87 5.79 -10.30
C ALA A 241 11.33 5.82 -10.79
N LEU A 242 11.62 5.22 -11.94
CA LEU A 242 12.94 5.26 -12.57
C LEU A 242 13.41 6.65 -12.95
N HIS A 243 12.48 7.54 -13.33
CA HIS A 243 12.80 8.95 -13.58
C HIS A 243 13.33 9.63 -12.29
N HIS A 244 12.69 9.37 -11.15
CA HIS A 244 13.09 9.95 -9.86
C HIS A 244 14.27 9.21 -9.20
N LEU A 245 14.40 7.92 -9.45
CA LEU A 245 15.39 7.01 -8.86
C LEU A 245 16.12 6.24 -9.98
N PRO A 246 17.06 6.87 -10.71
CA PRO A 246 17.74 6.24 -11.87
C PRO A 246 18.57 4.99 -11.51
N THR A 247 18.89 4.82 -10.21
CA THR A 247 19.67 3.68 -9.69
C THR A 247 18.79 2.49 -9.29
N LEU A 248 17.45 2.61 -9.42
CA LEU A 248 16.53 1.51 -9.16
C LEU A 248 16.78 0.39 -10.17
N ASP A 249 17.01 -0.84 -9.68
CA ASP A 249 17.27 -1.98 -10.55
C ASP A 249 15.99 -2.47 -11.23
N ALA A 250 15.76 -1.97 -12.44
CA ALA A 250 14.66 -2.38 -13.28
C ALA A 250 14.99 -2.13 -14.76
N THR A 251 15.02 -3.19 -15.54
CA THR A 251 15.43 -3.12 -16.95
C THR A 251 14.31 -2.74 -17.91
N ASN A 252 13.06 -3.09 -17.60
CA ASN A 252 11.91 -2.79 -18.45
C ASN A 252 10.61 -2.66 -17.65
N SER A 253 9.75 -1.71 -18.01
CA SER A 253 8.38 -1.69 -17.53
C SER A 253 7.50 -2.61 -18.37
N PRO A 254 6.78 -3.56 -17.77
CA PRO A 254 5.89 -4.46 -18.53
C PRO A 254 4.68 -3.73 -19.11
N GLN A 255 4.31 -2.59 -18.55
CA GLN A 255 3.14 -1.78 -18.92
C GLN A 255 3.47 -0.30 -18.78
N LEU A 256 2.65 0.56 -19.41
CA LEU A 256 2.65 2.00 -19.14
C LEU A 256 1.61 2.33 -18.08
N ASP A 257 2.04 2.87 -16.96
CA ASP A 257 1.15 3.45 -15.95
C ASP A 257 0.98 4.94 -16.24
N ILE A 258 -0.27 5.40 -16.38
CA ILE A 258 -0.62 6.80 -16.62
C ILE A 258 -1.37 7.31 -15.39
N LEU A 259 -0.90 8.39 -14.83
CA LEU A 259 -1.60 9.13 -13.78
C LEU A 259 -2.47 10.21 -14.43
N VAL A 260 -3.74 10.23 -14.08
CA VAL A 260 -4.71 11.23 -14.55
C VAL A 260 -5.16 12.05 -13.35
N HIS A 261 -4.91 13.36 -13.40
CA HIS A 261 -5.43 14.29 -12.40
C HIS A 261 -6.92 14.51 -12.64
N GLY A 262 -7.73 13.74 -11.93
CA GLY A 262 -9.18 13.72 -12.08
C GLY A 262 -9.84 12.53 -11.42
N THR A 263 -11.11 12.37 -11.68
CA THR A 263 -11.95 11.29 -11.14
C THR A 263 -12.20 10.18 -12.16
N ARG A 264 -12.87 9.11 -11.75
CA ARG A 264 -13.34 8.04 -12.67
C ARG A 264 -14.23 8.52 -13.81
N ARG A 265 -14.74 9.74 -13.74
CA ARG A 265 -15.59 10.34 -14.79
C ARG A 265 -14.77 11.12 -15.83
N THR A 266 -13.45 11.26 -15.61
CA THR A 266 -12.58 11.93 -16.57
C THR A 266 -12.62 11.19 -17.90
N ASP A 267 -12.68 11.95 -18.99
CA ASP A 267 -12.65 11.41 -20.33
C ASP A 267 -11.31 10.74 -20.63
N LEU A 268 -11.36 9.51 -21.11
CA LEU A 268 -10.20 8.70 -21.46
C LEU A 268 -10.01 8.56 -22.98
N SER A 269 -10.61 9.43 -23.80
CA SER A 269 -10.48 9.42 -25.27
C SER A 269 -9.01 9.55 -25.71
N PHE A 270 -8.18 10.22 -24.92
CA PHE A 270 -6.74 10.34 -25.18
C PHE A 270 -6.01 8.99 -25.31
N ILE A 271 -6.56 7.91 -24.77
CA ILE A 271 -5.97 6.56 -24.90
C ILE A 271 -5.94 6.13 -26.38
N THR A 272 -6.99 6.42 -27.14
CA THR A 272 -7.04 6.11 -28.58
C THR A 272 -6.16 7.06 -29.40
N GLU A 273 -5.86 8.26 -28.89
CA GLU A 273 -4.90 9.16 -29.51
C GLU A 273 -3.45 8.65 -29.34
N ILE A 274 -3.12 8.07 -28.18
CA ILE A 274 -1.82 7.43 -27.92
C ILE A 274 -1.64 6.19 -28.82
N ASP A 275 -2.67 5.34 -28.84
CA ASP A 275 -2.69 4.16 -29.66
C ASP A 275 -4.13 3.70 -29.95
N PRO A 276 -4.58 3.74 -31.21
CA PRO A 276 -5.93 3.31 -31.59
C PRO A 276 -6.16 1.80 -31.40
N GLY A 277 -5.11 0.98 -31.21
CA GLY A 277 -5.24 -0.44 -30.91
C GLY A 277 -5.56 -0.74 -29.42
N LEU A 278 -5.55 0.27 -28.56
CA LEU A 278 -5.84 0.11 -27.13
C LEU A 278 -7.35 0.07 -26.87
N GLU A 279 -7.80 -1.04 -26.33
CA GLU A 279 -9.19 -1.23 -25.94
C GLU A 279 -9.33 -1.39 -24.42
N ARG A 280 -10.43 -0.88 -23.86
CA ARG A 280 -10.73 -1.00 -22.44
C ARG A 280 -10.90 -2.47 -22.05
N TYR A 281 -10.20 -2.87 -21.00
CA TYR A 281 -10.17 -4.24 -20.52
C TYR A 281 -10.76 -4.35 -19.11
N LYS A 282 -11.61 -5.36 -18.88
CA LYS A 282 -12.26 -5.63 -17.59
C LYS A 282 -11.67 -6.86 -16.88
N GLY A 283 -10.61 -7.45 -17.44
CA GLY A 283 -9.97 -8.65 -16.89
C GLY A 283 -8.92 -8.35 -15.82
N ARG A 284 -7.99 -9.29 -15.63
CA ARG A 284 -6.89 -9.18 -14.65
C ARG A 284 -5.85 -8.17 -15.10
N THR A 285 -5.26 -7.47 -14.14
CA THR A 285 -4.22 -6.43 -14.32
C THR A 285 -2.99 -6.93 -15.06
N GLU A 286 -2.62 -8.19 -14.87
CA GLU A 286 -1.41 -8.84 -15.41
C GLU A 286 -1.34 -8.85 -16.95
N MET A 287 -2.46 -8.59 -17.63
CA MET A 287 -2.53 -8.55 -19.10
C MET A 287 -2.62 -7.13 -19.66
N ALA A 288 -2.65 -6.10 -18.84
CA ALA A 288 -2.81 -4.74 -19.30
C ALA A 288 -1.49 -4.20 -19.90
N HIS A 289 -1.57 -3.53 -21.08
CA HIS A 289 -0.47 -2.79 -21.66
C HIS A 289 -0.42 -1.35 -21.17
N VAL A 290 -1.59 -0.78 -20.82
CA VAL A 290 -1.73 0.54 -20.22
C VAL A 290 -2.65 0.46 -19.03
N VAL A 291 -2.24 1.05 -17.92
CA VAL A 291 -3.06 1.22 -16.72
C VAL A 291 -3.19 2.71 -16.40
N VAL A 292 -4.43 3.18 -16.30
CA VAL A 292 -4.74 4.55 -15.93
C VAL A 292 -5.14 4.60 -14.46
N HIS A 293 -4.45 5.39 -13.67
CA HIS A 293 -4.72 5.63 -12.26
C HIS A 293 -5.27 7.04 -12.06
N PHE A 294 -6.37 7.18 -11.34
CA PHE A 294 -7.01 8.48 -11.10
C PHE A 294 -6.50 9.10 -9.81
N ILE A 295 -6.08 10.36 -9.87
CA ILE A 295 -5.65 11.16 -8.73
C ILE A 295 -6.73 12.20 -8.46
N ASP A 296 -7.57 11.93 -7.46
CA ASP A 296 -8.66 12.82 -7.03
C ASP A 296 -8.18 13.70 -5.85
N ARG A 297 -7.17 14.54 -6.11
CA ARG A 297 -6.61 15.54 -5.19
C ARG A 297 -6.70 16.94 -5.80
N PRO A 298 -6.71 18.01 -4.99
CA PRO A 298 -6.71 19.39 -5.51
C PRO A 298 -5.50 19.73 -6.38
N ALA A 299 -4.34 19.09 -6.13
CA ALA A 299 -3.11 19.24 -6.89
C ALA A 299 -2.56 17.88 -7.32
N SER A 300 -2.12 17.75 -8.56
CA SER A 300 -1.52 16.52 -9.11
C SER A 300 -0.14 16.24 -8.55
N LEU A 301 0.65 17.29 -8.26
CA LEU A 301 2.06 17.22 -7.88
C LEU A 301 2.94 16.61 -8.99
N PHE A 302 2.52 16.70 -10.25
CA PHE A 302 3.31 16.24 -11.38
C PHE A 302 4.54 17.12 -11.58
N VAL A 303 5.62 16.51 -12.04
CA VAL A 303 6.88 17.18 -12.33
C VAL A 303 7.06 17.22 -13.84
N TYR A 304 7.10 18.42 -14.43
CA TYR A 304 7.42 18.58 -15.85
C TYR A 304 8.93 18.61 -16.04
N GLN A 305 9.45 17.66 -16.81
CA GLN A 305 10.87 17.62 -17.17
C GLN A 305 11.05 16.94 -18.52
N ASP A 306 11.95 17.48 -19.34
CA ASP A 306 12.33 16.95 -20.65
C ASP A 306 11.15 16.72 -21.61
N GLY A 307 10.15 17.62 -21.58
CA GLY A 307 8.96 17.55 -22.43
C GLY A 307 7.91 16.54 -21.99
N GLN A 308 8.04 15.98 -20.80
CA GLN A 308 7.16 14.96 -20.23
C GLN A 308 6.73 15.34 -18.83
N ASN A 309 5.46 15.07 -18.47
CA ASN A 309 5.01 15.08 -17.10
C ASN A 309 5.28 13.73 -16.44
N TRP A 310 5.87 13.78 -15.26
CA TRP A 310 6.17 12.63 -14.41
C TRP A 310 5.30 12.67 -13.15
N GLY A 311 4.77 11.55 -12.77
CA GLY A 311 4.00 11.41 -11.54
C GLY A 311 4.85 11.66 -10.31
N ALA A 312 4.22 12.11 -9.21
CA ALA A 312 4.90 12.22 -7.93
C ALA A 312 5.44 10.86 -7.47
N LEU A 313 6.67 10.82 -6.95
CA LEU A 313 7.33 9.56 -6.57
C LEU A 313 6.50 8.71 -5.60
N PRO A 314 5.80 9.28 -4.58
CA PRO A 314 4.92 8.48 -3.71
C PRO A 314 3.80 7.76 -4.46
N ASP A 315 3.24 8.39 -5.51
CA ASP A 315 2.19 7.78 -6.34
C ASP A 315 2.78 6.69 -7.24
N CYS A 316 3.97 6.92 -7.80
CA CYS A 316 4.68 5.93 -8.60
C CYS A 316 4.96 4.65 -7.81
N ILE A 317 5.44 4.78 -6.56
CA ILE A 317 5.68 3.65 -5.64
C ILE A 317 4.39 2.88 -5.35
N ALA A 318 3.28 3.60 -5.08
CA ALA A 318 2.00 2.98 -4.85
C ALA A 318 1.49 2.21 -6.10
N ASN A 319 1.66 2.77 -7.31
CA ASN A 319 1.30 2.09 -8.55
C ASN A 319 2.15 0.83 -8.78
N MET A 320 3.47 0.89 -8.51
CA MET A 320 4.35 -0.28 -8.57
C MET A 320 3.87 -1.41 -7.66
N GLN A 321 3.50 -1.09 -6.42
CA GLN A 321 2.93 -2.08 -5.49
C GLN A 321 1.64 -2.69 -6.03
N LYS A 322 0.75 -1.88 -6.62
CA LYS A 322 -0.49 -2.34 -7.24
C LYS A 322 -0.24 -3.25 -8.45
N ALA A 323 0.85 -3.02 -9.17
CA ALA A 323 1.32 -3.86 -10.28
C ALA A 323 2.04 -5.14 -9.81
N GLY A 324 2.18 -5.38 -8.49
CA GLY A 324 2.85 -6.55 -7.93
C GLY A 324 4.38 -6.45 -7.91
N LEU A 325 4.96 -5.28 -8.18
CA LEU A 325 6.41 -5.04 -8.20
C LEU A 325 6.97 -4.82 -6.79
N THR A 326 6.67 -5.75 -5.88
CA THR A 326 7.01 -5.60 -4.44
C THR A 326 8.51 -5.50 -4.18
N HIS A 327 9.34 -6.22 -4.96
CA HIS A 327 10.79 -6.15 -4.83
C HIS A 327 11.30 -4.74 -5.17
N GLN A 328 10.90 -4.20 -6.31
CA GLN A 328 11.28 -2.86 -6.75
C GLN A 328 10.77 -1.76 -5.80
N VAL A 329 9.60 -1.95 -5.19
CA VAL A 329 9.09 -1.05 -4.14
C VAL A 329 10.00 -1.06 -2.93
N ASN A 330 10.41 -2.24 -2.44
CA ASN A 330 11.33 -2.35 -1.30
C ASN A 330 12.70 -1.73 -1.61
N ASP A 331 13.22 -1.97 -2.80
CA ASP A 331 14.49 -1.38 -3.25
C ASP A 331 14.40 0.15 -3.33
N ALA A 332 13.31 0.69 -3.91
CA ALA A 332 13.05 2.12 -3.93
C ALA A 332 13.03 2.71 -2.52
N LEU A 333 12.30 2.09 -1.57
CA LEU A 333 12.26 2.53 -0.17
C LEU A 333 13.63 2.44 0.53
N GLN A 334 14.48 1.47 0.17
CA GLN A 334 15.85 1.36 0.71
C GLN A 334 16.78 2.42 0.13
N LEU A 335 16.76 2.66 -1.19
CA LEU A 335 17.56 3.70 -1.83
C LEU A 335 17.30 5.08 -1.22
N MET A 336 16.02 5.37 -0.93
CA MET A 336 15.62 6.62 -0.29
C MET A 336 16.17 6.76 1.13
N LYS A 337 16.24 5.67 1.92
CA LYS A 337 16.86 5.67 3.25
C LYS A 337 18.37 5.93 3.19
N GLN A 338 19.05 5.44 2.15
CA GLN A 338 20.49 5.62 1.98
C GLN A 338 20.86 7.06 1.56
N GLY A 339 20.03 7.69 0.72
CA GLY A 339 20.18 9.10 0.33
C GLY A 339 19.93 10.11 1.45
N GLN A 340 19.33 9.68 2.56
CA GLN A 340 19.02 10.50 3.75
C GLN A 340 20.07 10.43 4.86
N LYS A 341 21.22 9.77 4.65
CA LYS A 341 22.31 9.83 5.62
C LYS A 341 22.90 11.25 5.60
N PRO A 342 23.04 11.90 6.78
CA PRO A 342 23.58 13.25 6.93
C PRO A 342 25.03 13.34 6.46
#